data_0d80b1c0cac36d5befabd6321d9afec0
#
_entry.id   0d80b1c0cac36d5befabd6321d9afec0
#
_cell.length_a   1.000
_cell.length_b   1.000
_cell.length_c   1.000
_cell.angle_alpha   90.00
_cell.angle_beta   90.00
_cell.angle_gamma   90.00
#
_symmetry.space_group_name_H-M   'P 1'
#
loop_
_entity.id
_entity.type
_entity.pdbx_description
1 polymer ?
#
loop_
_entity_poly.entity_id
_entity_poly.type
_entity_poly.pdbx_seq_one_letter_code
_entity_poly.pdbx_strand_id
1 'polypeptide(L)'
;MLARRCFCRVRAPISSMGRSIYTSNIAITGIMKFLDLFGRLKPVVIGMVHVKALPGTPLGCMKMSQITEEACREAEMYRDAGIDGVIIENMHDIPYSFSVGPEVSACMAAVCAAVRSACPRLPLGVQILSSANQQALAVALASGLDFIRAEGFVFSHVADEGLLNACAGDLLRYRKQIGAEHVQIFTDIKKKHSSHALTSDVSIEETARAAEFFLSDGLIVTGAATGAQADPRELREVSQSVRIPVLIGSGVTYDNIERYLDAHGMIVGSHFKEGGHWADAVDPERVKRFMGKIRDLRK
;
A
#
# COMPACT_ATOMS: atom_id res chain seq x y z
N MET A 1 -44.44 -30.32 -41.34
CA MET A 1 -44.23 -30.48 -39.90
C MET A 1 -42.88 -31.13 -39.67
N LEU A 2 -41.85 -30.36 -39.42
CA LEU A 2 -40.49 -30.85 -39.13
C LEU A 2 -39.99 -30.14 -37.89
N ALA A 3 -39.94 -30.89 -36.79
CA ALA A 3 -39.43 -30.42 -35.50
C ALA A 3 -37.89 -30.42 -35.57
N ARG A 4 -37.28 -29.22 -35.43
CA ARG A 4 -35.82 -29.08 -35.23
C ARG A 4 -35.51 -29.31 -33.76
N ARG A 5 -34.77 -30.35 -33.45
CA ARG A 5 -34.15 -30.61 -32.16
C ARG A 5 -32.96 -29.67 -31.96
N CYS A 6 -33.05 -28.77 -30.98
CA CYS A 6 -31.89 -28.03 -30.45
C CYS A 6 -30.99 -28.98 -29.64
N PHE A 7 -29.79 -29.26 -30.11
CA PHE A 7 -28.72 -29.91 -29.33
C PHE A 7 -28.04 -28.87 -28.45
N CYS A 8 -28.33 -28.90 -27.14
CA CYS A 8 -27.59 -28.19 -26.15
C CYS A 8 -26.24 -28.93 -25.95
N ARG A 9 -25.14 -28.39 -26.47
CA ARG A 9 -23.79 -28.89 -26.16
C ARG A 9 -23.45 -28.46 -24.75
N VAL A 10 -23.46 -29.38 -23.81
CA VAL A 10 -22.84 -29.22 -22.50
C VAL A 10 -21.33 -29.10 -22.73
N ARG A 11 -20.77 -27.95 -22.44
CA ARG A 11 -19.31 -27.76 -22.42
C ARG A 11 -18.75 -28.52 -21.22
N ALA A 12 -17.78 -29.37 -21.45
CA ALA A 12 -17.01 -30.04 -20.43
C ALA A 12 -16.33 -29.01 -19.49
N PRO A 13 -16.12 -29.32 -18.21
CA PRO A 13 -15.46 -28.40 -17.28
C PRO A 13 -14.02 -28.18 -17.71
N ILE A 14 -13.59 -26.91 -17.74
CA ILE A 14 -12.20 -26.52 -17.98
C ILE A 14 -11.35 -27.21 -16.92
N SER A 15 -10.37 -28.01 -17.35
CA SER A 15 -9.54 -28.84 -16.49
C SER A 15 -8.83 -27.97 -15.42
N SER A 16 -8.67 -28.52 -14.21
CA SER A 16 -7.95 -27.90 -13.09
C SER A 16 -6.51 -27.48 -13.44
N MET A 17 -5.93 -28.05 -14.48
CA MET A 17 -4.59 -27.73 -14.99
C MET A 17 -4.48 -26.31 -15.60
N GLY A 18 -5.51 -25.81 -16.26
CA GLY A 18 -5.49 -24.46 -16.87
C GLY A 18 -5.54 -23.33 -15.84
N ARG A 19 -6.19 -23.56 -14.68
CA ARG A 19 -6.21 -22.59 -13.58
C ARG A 19 -4.86 -22.48 -12.86
N SER A 20 -4.15 -23.60 -12.71
CA SER A 20 -2.84 -23.64 -12.03
C SER A 20 -1.75 -22.89 -12.81
N ILE A 21 -1.75 -22.97 -14.13
CA ILE A 21 -0.74 -22.29 -14.98
C ILE A 21 -0.97 -20.77 -15.02
N TYR A 22 -2.23 -20.34 -15.09
CA TYR A 22 -2.54 -18.90 -15.16
C TYR A 22 -2.21 -18.20 -13.82
N THR A 23 -2.58 -18.78 -12.69
CA THR A 23 -2.26 -18.23 -11.35
C THR A 23 -0.76 -18.29 -11.04
N SER A 24 -0.02 -19.30 -11.51
CA SER A 24 1.43 -19.37 -11.28
C SER A 24 2.19 -18.28 -12.05
N ASN A 25 1.79 -17.94 -13.26
CA ASN A 25 2.44 -16.88 -14.04
C ASN A 25 2.22 -15.48 -13.43
N ILE A 26 1.03 -15.19 -12.90
CA ILE A 26 0.72 -13.91 -12.24
C ILE A 26 1.55 -13.77 -10.96
N ALA A 27 1.66 -14.81 -10.15
CA ALA A 27 2.41 -14.80 -8.90
C ALA A 27 3.92 -14.61 -9.12
N ILE A 28 4.52 -15.30 -10.10
CA ILE A 28 5.93 -15.10 -10.48
C ILE A 28 6.15 -13.67 -10.93
N THR A 29 5.21 -13.08 -11.67
CA THR A 29 5.29 -11.69 -12.13
C THR A 29 5.24 -10.71 -10.95
N GLY A 30 4.39 -10.93 -9.92
CA GLY A 30 4.29 -10.07 -8.72
C GLY A 30 5.58 -10.05 -7.90
N ILE A 31 6.15 -11.21 -7.61
CA ILE A 31 7.44 -11.34 -6.90
C ILE A 31 8.59 -10.71 -7.70
N MET A 32 8.65 -10.92 -9.02
CA MET A 32 9.68 -10.32 -9.86
C MET A 32 9.58 -8.79 -9.89
N LYS A 33 8.37 -8.24 -10.08
CA LYS A 33 8.15 -6.79 -10.02
C LYS A 33 8.58 -6.18 -8.67
N PHE A 34 8.32 -6.87 -7.56
CA PHE A 34 8.76 -6.43 -6.24
C PHE A 34 10.29 -6.43 -6.12
N LEU A 35 10.94 -7.49 -6.62
CA LEU A 35 12.39 -7.59 -6.66
C LEU A 35 13.00 -6.49 -7.54
N ASP A 36 12.45 -6.24 -8.72
CA ASP A 36 12.89 -5.21 -9.65
C ASP A 36 12.77 -3.81 -9.01
N LEU A 37 11.67 -3.57 -8.26
CA LEU A 37 11.43 -2.30 -7.60
C LEU A 37 12.40 -2.04 -6.44
N PHE A 38 12.57 -2.99 -5.51
CA PHE A 38 13.32 -2.78 -4.28
C PHE A 38 14.75 -3.36 -4.29
N GLY A 39 15.12 -4.06 -5.37
CA GLY A 39 16.44 -4.71 -5.48
C GLY A 39 16.64 -5.90 -4.54
N ARG A 40 15.59 -6.31 -3.80
CA ARG A 40 15.61 -7.45 -2.85
C ARG A 40 14.21 -7.96 -2.58
N LEU A 41 14.10 -9.20 -2.10
CA LEU A 41 12.81 -9.79 -1.74
C LEU A 41 12.43 -9.54 -0.29
N LYS A 42 13.39 -9.52 0.64
CA LYS A 42 13.15 -9.26 2.08
C LYS A 42 14.46 -9.12 2.89
N PRO A 43 14.38 -8.50 4.07
CA PRO A 43 13.31 -7.60 4.45
C PRO A 43 13.49 -6.23 3.77
N VAL A 44 12.45 -5.73 3.13
CA VAL A 44 12.39 -4.35 2.61
C VAL A 44 11.86 -3.43 3.71
N VAL A 45 12.41 -2.22 3.86
CA VAL A 45 11.92 -1.22 4.83
C VAL A 45 11.47 0.01 4.07
N ILE A 46 10.20 0.39 4.30
CA ILE A 46 9.54 1.52 3.65
C ILE A 46 9.19 2.55 4.74
N GLY A 47 9.70 3.78 4.62
CA GLY A 47 9.38 4.89 5.51
C GLY A 47 8.10 5.60 5.10
N MET A 48 7.54 6.40 6.03
CA MET A 48 6.33 7.18 5.80
C MET A 48 6.65 8.68 5.90
N VAL A 49 6.41 9.42 4.82
CA VAL A 49 6.31 10.89 4.84
C VAL A 49 4.84 11.25 5.03
N HIS A 50 4.52 11.79 6.21
CA HIS A 50 3.18 12.26 6.55
C HIS A 50 3.05 13.74 6.16
N VAL A 51 2.50 13.99 4.98
CA VAL A 51 2.32 15.33 4.42
C VAL A 51 1.42 16.16 5.35
N LYS A 52 1.82 17.38 5.65
CA LYS A 52 1.05 18.33 6.47
C LYS A 52 -0.29 18.65 5.81
N ALA A 53 -1.26 19.10 6.64
CA ALA A 53 -2.61 19.38 6.19
C ALA A 53 -2.64 20.28 4.95
N LEU A 54 -3.22 19.76 3.87
CA LEU A 54 -3.24 20.39 2.56
C LEU A 54 -4.25 21.57 2.54
N PRO A 55 -4.11 22.52 1.62
CA PRO A 55 -5.11 23.55 1.39
C PRO A 55 -6.50 22.94 1.14
N GLY A 56 -7.52 23.47 1.82
CA GLY A 56 -8.89 22.93 1.81
C GLY A 56 -9.22 22.03 3.01
N THR A 57 -8.23 21.48 3.67
CA THR A 57 -8.39 20.75 4.92
C THR A 57 -8.70 21.71 6.08
N PRO A 58 -9.62 21.39 7.01
CA PRO A 58 -9.95 22.26 8.15
C PRO A 58 -8.76 22.71 8.99
N LEU A 59 -7.74 21.87 9.11
CA LEU A 59 -6.50 22.17 9.83
C LEU A 59 -5.38 22.73 8.94
N GLY A 60 -5.63 22.93 7.66
CA GLY A 60 -4.66 23.47 6.69
C GLY A 60 -4.34 24.94 6.97
N CYS A 61 -3.10 25.22 7.40
CA CYS A 61 -2.65 26.57 7.72
C CYS A 61 -1.29 26.91 7.07
N MET A 62 -0.63 25.94 6.47
CA MET A 62 0.69 26.12 5.85
C MET A 62 0.57 26.44 4.36
N LYS A 63 1.56 27.15 3.83
CA LYS A 63 1.70 27.35 2.37
C LYS A 63 2.21 26.07 1.72
N MET A 64 1.78 25.79 0.49
CA MET A 64 2.23 24.63 -0.28
C MET A 64 3.75 24.52 -0.39
N SER A 65 4.46 25.65 -0.51
CA SER A 65 5.93 25.64 -0.54
C SER A 65 6.55 25.06 0.74
N GLN A 66 5.99 25.40 1.90
CA GLN A 66 6.46 24.90 3.19
C GLN A 66 6.13 23.41 3.36
N ILE A 67 4.91 22.99 2.99
CA ILE A 67 4.49 21.59 3.01
C ILE A 67 5.42 20.74 2.13
N THR A 68 5.71 21.22 0.93
CA THR A 68 6.59 20.53 -0.02
C THR A 68 8.02 20.44 0.48
N GLU A 69 8.55 21.53 1.05
CA GLU A 69 9.90 21.56 1.62
C GLU A 69 10.05 20.58 2.79
N GLU A 70 9.07 20.50 3.68
CA GLU A 70 9.07 19.54 4.78
C GLU A 70 9.03 18.08 4.28
N ALA A 71 8.17 17.79 3.32
CA ALA A 71 8.06 16.46 2.74
C ALA A 71 9.38 16.02 2.04
N CYS A 72 10.02 16.93 1.31
CA CYS A 72 11.33 16.66 0.70
C CYS A 72 12.40 16.38 1.75
N ARG A 73 12.46 17.20 2.80
CA ARG A 73 13.43 17.04 3.91
C ARG A 73 13.25 15.70 4.62
N GLU A 74 12.03 15.30 4.94
CA GLU A 74 11.77 13.97 5.53
C GLU A 74 12.20 12.83 4.59
N ALA A 75 11.90 12.92 3.30
CA ALA A 75 12.31 11.92 2.31
C ALA A 75 13.83 11.81 2.16
N GLU A 76 14.54 12.94 2.21
CA GLU A 76 16.02 12.98 2.20
C GLU A 76 16.62 12.34 3.45
N MET A 77 16.06 12.59 4.64
CA MET A 77 16.48 11.91 5.89
C MET A 77 16.36 10.38 5.77
N TYR A 78 15.26 9.88 5.18
CA TYR A 78 15.09 8.46 4.91
C TYR A 78 16.12 7.93 3.90
N ARG A 79 16.32 8.62 2.77
CA ARG A 79 17.31 8.27 1.77
C ARG A 79 18.72 8.16 2.39
N ASP A 80 19.12 9.16 3.17
CA ASP A 80 20.46 9.26 3.75
C ASP A 80 20.69 8.22 4.85
N ALA A 81 19.64 7.73 5.50
CA ALA A 81 19.68 6.59 6.40
C ALA A 81 19.74 5.22 5.69
N GLY A 82 19.55 5.19 4.36
CA GLY A 82 19.62 3.98 3.54
C GLY A 82 18.34 3.14 3.59
N ILE A 83 17.16 3.77 3.67
CA ILE A 83 15.87 3.10 3.57
C ILE A 83 15.65 2.53 2.15
N ASP A 84 14.84 1.50 2.02
CA ASP A 84 14.62 0.84 0.72
C ASP A 84 13.52 1.50 -0.11
N GLY A 85 12.61 2.26 0.52
CA GLY A 85 11.53 2.99 -0.15
C GLY A 85 10.80 3.93 0.79
N VAL A 86 9.94 4.79 0.23
CA VAL A 86 9.11 5.74 1.00
C VAL A 86 7.70 5.80 0.43
N ILE A 87 6.70 5.90 1.30
CA ILE A 87 5.31 6.25 0.95
C ILE A 87 5.04 7.68 1.41
N ILE A 88 4.46 8.47 0.51
CA ILE A 88 4.01 9.84 0.75
C ILE A 88 2.50 9.80 0.99
N GLU A 89 2.03 10.24 2.15
CA GLU A 89 0.64 10.11 2.55
C GLU A 89 0.11 11.43 3.12
N ASN A 90 -1.12 11.83 2.72
CA ASN A 90 -1.76 13.04 3.25
C ASN A 90 -2.36 12.84 4.65
N MET A 91 -1.56 12.29 5.57
CA MET A 91 -1.98 11.86 6.91
C MET A 91 -2.54 12.97 7.80
N HIS A 92 -2.21 14.24 7.55
CA HIS A 92 -2.70 15.38 8.32
C HIS A 92 -4.00 15.99 7.77
N ASP A 93 -4.60 15.44 6.71
CA ASP A 93 -5.86 15.93 6.11
C ASP A 93 -7.10 15.53 6.92
N ILE A 94 -7.08 15.77 8.23
CA ILE A 94 -8.15 15.42 9.17
C ILE A 94 -9.26 16.49 9.14
N PRO A 95 -10.56 16.04 9.07
CA PRO A 95 -11.06 14.67 8.90
C PRO A 95 -10.95 14.18 7.45
N TYR A 96 -10.68 12.88 7.26
CA TYR A 96 -10.57 12.30 5.93
C TYR A 96 -11.92 12.23 5.21
N SER A 97 -11.88 12.22 3.88
CA SER A 97 -13.06 12.12 3.01
C SER A 97 -12.84 11.08 1.93
N PHE A 98 -13.88 10.34 1.56
CA PHE A 98 -13.85 9.42 0.40
C PHE A 98 -13.74 10.13 -0.95
N SER A 99 -14.29 11.32 -1.02
CA SER A 99 -14.32 12.13 -2.24
C SER A 99 -13.36 13.30 -2.07
N VAL A 100 -12.08 13.05 -2.37
CA VAL A 100 -11.12 14.14 -2.46
C VAL A 100 -11.32 14.91 -3.75
N GLY A 101 -11.27 16.22 -3.66
CA GLY A 101 -11.37 17.11 -4.80
C GLY A 101 -10.07 17.21 -5.61
N PRO A 102 -10.11 17.96 -6.73
CA PRO A 102 -8.94 18.21 -7.56
C PRO A 102 -7.81 18.93 -6.80
N GLU A 103 -8.14 19.71 -5.77
CA GLU A 103 -7.17 20.40 -4.91
C GLU A 103 -6.22 19.42 -4.21
N VAL A 104 -6.74 18.32 -3.65
CA VAL A 104 -5.91 17.32 -2.99
C VAL A 104 -5.01 16.62 -4.00
N SER A 105 -5.56 16.21 -5.16
CA SER A 105 -4.80 15.57 -6.23
C SER A 105 -3.69 16.47 -6.76
N ALA A 106 -3.99 17.76 -6.98
CA ALA A 106 -3.02 18.73 -7.47
C ALA A 106 -1.90 19.00 -6.43
N CYS A 107 -2.27 19.18 -5.15
CA CYS A 107 -1.30 19.40 -4.07
C CYS A 107 -0.41 18.18 -3.87
N MET A 108 -0.99 16.97 -3.83
CA MET A 108 -0.22 15.73 -3.70
C MET A 108 0.68 15.49 -4.90
N ALA A 109 0.24 15.80 -6.13
CA ALA A 109 1.11 15.70 -7.31
C ALA A 109 2.31 16.65 -7.22
N ALA A 110 2.11 17.88 -6.75
CA ALA A 110 3.20 18.84 -6.56
C ALA A 110 4.22 18.36 -5.51
N VAL A 111 3.74 17.88 -4.36
CA VAL A 111 4.59 17.31 -3.30
C VAL A 111 5.35 16.08 -3.82
N CYS A 112 4.65 15.13 -4.42
CA CYS A 112 5.24 13.89 -4.93
C CYS A 112 6.29 14.15 -6.02
N ALA A 113 6.06 15.07 -6.94
CA ALA A 113 7.02 15.44 -7.97
C ALA A 113 8.29 16.08 -7.39
N ALA A 114 8.14 16.93 -6.37
CA ALA A 114 9.27 17.53 -5.66
C ALA A 114 10.09 16.45 -4.90
N VAL A 115 9.43 15.55 -4.18
CA VAL A 115 10.10 14.43 -3.48
C VAL A 115 10.80 13.51 -4.48
N ARG A 116 10.20 13.21 -5.65
CA ARG A 116 10.86 12.44 -6.71
C ARG A 116 12.13 13.15 -7.21
N SER A 117 12.07 14.46 -7.37
CA SER A 117 13.26 15.26 -7.79
C SER A 117 14.37 15.24 -6.72
N ALA A 118 14.01 15.31 -5.43
CA ALA A 118 14.96 15.24 -4.31
C ALA A 118 15.55 13.83 -4.13
N CYS A 119 14.77 12.77 -4.45
CA CYS A 119 15.15 11.37 -4.25
C CYS A 119 14.96 10.54 -5.53
N PRO A 120 15.70 10.82 -6.64
CA PRO A 120 15.40 10.30 -7.97
C PRO A 120 15.53 8.78 -8.12
N ARG A 121 16.31 8.11 -7.27
CA ARG A 121 16.57 6.67 -7.33
C ARG A 121 15.90 5.87 -6.21
N LEU A 122 15.23 6.54 -5.28
CA LEU A 122 14.53 5.89 -4.19
C LEU A 122 13.17 5.37 -4.68
N PRO A 123 12.80 4.10 -4.46
CA PRO A 123 11.44 3.63 -4.66
C PRO A 123 10.43 4.48 -3.88
N LEU A 124 9.50 5.11 -4.59
CA LEU A 124 8.52 6.02 -4.00
C LEU A 124 7.10 5.56 -4.30
N GLY A 125 6.26 5.59 -3.29
CA GLY A 125 4.84 5.34 -3.41
C GLY A 125 4.00 6.50 -2.86
N VAL A 126 2.71 6.45 -3.13
CA VAL A 126 1.75 7.41 -2.59
C VAL A 126 0.49 6.70 -2.07
N GLN A 127 -0.08 7.24 -1.00
CA GLN A 127 -1.42 6.92 -0.50
C GLN A 127 -2.19 8.23 -0.36
N ILE A 128 -3.45 8.26 -0.78
CA ILE A 128 -4.34 9.41 -0.59
C ILE A 128 -5.55 8.96 0.21
N LEU A 129 -5.64 9.48 1.42
CA LEU A 129 -6.70 9.21 2.38
C LEU A 129 -7.95 10.03 2.05
N SER A 130 -9.10 9.43 2.19
CA SER A 130 -9.29 8.01 2.52
C SER A 130 -9.70 7.26 1.26
N SER A 131 -9.01 6.14 0.96
CA SER A 131 -9.34 5.27 -0.19
C SER A 131 -9.43 5.98 -1.56
N ALA A 132 -8.80 7.14 -1.73
CA ALA A 132 -8.78 7.88 -2.99
C ALA A 132 -7.77 7.24 -3.97
N ASN A 133 -7.97 5.92 -4.25
CA ASN A 133 -7.00 5.08 -4.94
C ASN A 133 -6.80 5.47 -6.40
N GLN A 134 -7.84 5.93 -7.10
CA GLN A 134 -7.70 6.43 -8.48
C GLN A 134 -6.88 7.72 -8.52
N GLN A 135 -7.11 8.63 -7.57
CA GLN A 135 -6.34 9.86 -7.42
C GLN A 135 -4.88 9.55 -7.09
N ALA A 136 -4.64 8.61 -6.16
CA ALA A 136 -3.28 8.14 -5.84
C ALA A 136 -2.57 7.59 -7.09
N LEU A 137 -3.28 6.81 -7.91
CA LEU A 137 -2.72 6.25 -9.15
C LEU A 137 -2.41 7.34 -10.19
N ALA A 138 -3.31 8.33 -10.35
CA ALA A 138 -3.08 9.48 -11.23
C ALA A 138 -1.89 10.33 -10.76
N VAL A 139 -1.78 10.59 -9.45
CA VAL A 139 -0.66 11.30 -8.84
C VAL A 139 0.64 10.52 -9.03
N ALA A 140 0.64 9.20 -8.80
CA ALA A 140 1.82 8.36 -9.00
C ALA A 140 2.31 8.43 -10.45
N LEU A 141 1.41 8.30 -11.43
CA LEU A 141 1.75 8.42 -12.84
C LEU A 141 2.32 9.81 -13.17
N ALA A 142 1.64 10.87 -12.76
CA ALA A 142 2.03 12.25 -13.07
C ALA A 142 3.36 12.66 -12.45
N SER A 143 3.70 12.10 -11.28
CA SER A 143 4.92 12.41 -10.51
C SER A 143 6.04 11.39 -10.70
N GLY A 144 5.85 10.37 -11.55
CA GLY A 144 6.84 9.31 -11.80
C GLY A 144 7.12 8.44 -10.58
N LEU A 145 6.09 8.14 -9.77
CA LEU A 145 6.22 7.24 -8.63
C LEU A 145 6.01 5.78 -9.08
N ASP A 146 6.44 4.86 -8.22
CA ASP A 146 6.59 3.45 -8.58
C ASP A 146 5.42 2.58 -8.11
N PHE A 147 4.72 3.00 -7.04
CA PHE A 147 3.61 2.22 -6.48
C PHE A 147 2.61 3.09 -5.72
N ILE A 148 1.46 2.52 -5.43
CA ILE A 148 0.48 3.08 -4.50
C ILE A 148 0.18 2.10 -3.37
N ARG A 149 -0.22 2.63 -2.20
CA ARG A 149 -0.89 1.88 -1.16
C ARG A 149 -2.38 2.15 -1.28
N ALA A 150 -3.17 1.08 -1.43
CA ALA A 150 -4.61 1.15 -1.66
C ALA A 150 -5.39 0.59 -0.49
N GLU A 151 -6.47 1.26 -0.11
CA GLU A 151 -7.46 0.78 0.85
C GLU A 151 -8.74 0.34 0.12
N GLY A 152 -9.54 -0.55 0.73
CA GLY A 152 -10.82 -0.96 0.17
C GLY A 152 -10.69 -1.61 -1.22
N PHE A 153 -9.70 -2.48 -1.41
CA PHE A 153 -9.46 -3.13 -2.70
C PHE A 153 -10.46 -4.26 -2.97
N VAL A 154 -10.62 -5.18 -2.01
CA VAL A 154 -11.63 -6.25 -2.02
C VAL A 154 -12.45 -6.19 -0.74
N PHE A 155 -13.69 -6.62 -0.81
CA PHE A 155 -14.68 -6.60 0.27
C PHE A 155 -14.99 -5.21 0.83
N SER A 156 -16.27 -4.96 1.08
CA SER A 156 -16.71 -3.73 1.73
C SER A 156 -16.53 -3.81 3.24
N HIS A 157 -16.30 -2.66 3.87
CA HIS A 157 -16.20 -2.55 5.33
C HIS A 157 -16.63 -1.15 5.79
N VAL A 158 -16.86 -0.97 7.08
CA VAL A 158 -17.18 0.33 7.68
C VAL A 158 -15.93 0.91 8.31
N ALA A 159 -15.54 2.10 7.89
CA ALA A 159 -14.43 2.86 8.46
C ALA A 159 -14.93 4.13 9.18
N ASP A 160 -14.03 4.91 9.75
CA ASP A 160 -14.38 6.19 10.42
C ASP A 160 -15.10 7.15 9.49
N GLU A 161 -14.80 7.09 8.20
CA GLU A 161 -15.39 7.93 7.15
C GLU A 161 -16.74 7.38 6.63
N GLY A 162 -17.13 6.17 7.00
CA GLY A 162 -18.37 5.52 6.58
C GLY A 162 -18.18 4.20 5.85
N LEU A 163 -19.10 3.84 4.97
CA LEU A 163 -19.03 2.58 4.20
C LEU A 163 -18.05 2.68 3.04
N LEU A 164 -16.99 1.89 3.08
CA LEU A 164 -16.05 1.69 1.97
C LEU A 164 -16.48 0.51 1.12
N ASN A 165 -16.64 0.75 -0.18
CA ASN A 165 -16.89 -0.30 -1.16
C ASN A 165 -15.59 -0.80 -1.78
N ALA A 166 -15.59 -2.06 -2.22
CA ALA A 166 -14.48 -2.63 -2.95
C ALA A 166 -14.27 -1.93 -4.31
N CYS A 167 -13.01 -1.62 -4.65
CA CYS A 167 -12.69 -0.85 -5.85
C CYS A 167 -11.79 -1.56 -6.86
N ALA A 168 -11.34 -2.80 -6.61
CA ALA A 168 -10.32 -3.47 -7.42
C ALA A 168 -10.62 -3.45 -8.93
N GLY A 169 -11.85 -3.78 -9.32
CA GLY A 169 -12.24 -3.82 -10.72
C GLY A 169 -12.13 -2.47 -11.44
N ASP A 170 -12.60 -1.42 -10.79
CA ASP A 170 -12.56 -0.06 -11.35
C ASP A 170 -11.16 0.52 -11.32
N LEU A 171 -10.42 0.31 -10.23
CA LEU A 171 -9.04 0.78 -10.08
C LEU A 171 -8.11 0.18 -11.13
N LEU A 172 -8.20 -1.13 -11.39
CA LEU A 172 -7.36 -1.79 -12.39
C LEU A 172 -7.71 -1.40 -13.83
N ARG A 173 -8.99 -1.17 -14.11
CA ARG A 173 -9.42 -0.63 -15.42
C ARG A 173 -8.91 0.81 -15.60
N TYR A 174 -9.00 1.62 -14.56
CA TYR A 174 -8.45 2.98 -14.57
C TYR A 174 -6.94 2.96 -14.76
N ARG A 175 -6.19 2.09 -14.05
CA ARG A 175 -4.74 1.89 -14.26
C ARG A 175 -4.40 1.63 -15.73
N LYS A 176 -5.16 0.74 -16.38
CA LYS A 176 -5.00 0.43 -17.80
C LYS A 176 -5.34 1.61 -18.70
N GLN A 177 -6.44 2.29 -18.41
CA GLN A 177 -6.93 3.43 -19.20
C GLN A 177 -5.93 4.58 -19.26
N ILE A 178 -5.25 4.87 -18.13
CA ILE A 178 -4.28 5.98 -18.06
C ILE A 178 -2.84 5.57 -18.41
N GLY A 179 -2.60 4.31 -18.76
CA GLY A 179 -1.25 3.82 -19.12
C GLY A 179 -0.30 3.67 -17.93
N ALA A 180 -0.84 3.40 -16.72
CA ALA A 180 -0.08 3.30 -15.47
C ALA A 180 0.22 1.85 -15.04
N GLU A 181 0.34 0.90 -15.99
CA GLU A 181 0.55 -0.53 -15.68
C GLU A 181 1.88 -0.82 -14.98
N HIS A 182 2.83 0.08 -15.07
CA HIS A 182 4.11 0.01 -14.36
C HIS A 182 3.98 0.37 -12.86
N VAL A 183 2.94 1.12 -12.45
CA VAL A 183 2.69 1.47 -11.05
C VAL A 183 2.12 0.27 -10.32
N GLN A 184 2.84 -0.23 -9.31
CA GLN A 184 2.38 -1.37 -8.50
C GLN A 184 1.30 -0.94 -7.50
N ILE A 185 0.37 -1.84 -7.19
CA ILE A 185 -0.70 -1.61 -6.22
C ILE A 185 -0.51 -2.58 -5.06
N PHE A 186 -0.09 -2.05 -3.91
CA PHE A 186 -0.06 -2.78 -2.64
C PHE A 186 -1.30 -2.43 -1.84
N THR A 187 -2.08 -3.44 -1.45
CA THR A 187 -3.39 -3.22 -0.83
C THR A 187 -3.47 -3.69 0.61
N ASP A 188 -4.06 -2.85 1.46
CA ASP A 188 -4.45 -3.25 2.80
C ASP A 188 -5.56 -4.31 2.73
N ILE A 189 -5.41 -5.37 3.51
CA ILE A 189 -6.46 -6.36 3.76
C ILE A 189 -6.91 -6.27 5.22
N LYS A 190 -8.22 -6.31 5.48
CA LYS A 190 -8.82 -6.10 6.80
C LYS A 190 -8.17 -4.92 7.53
N LYS A 191 -8.16 -3.74 6.87
CA LYS A 191 -7.41 -2.56 7.33
C LYS A 191 -7.80 -2.11 8.74
N LYS A 192 -6.84 -1.49 9.42
CA LYS A 192 -7.05 -0.79 10.71
C LYS A 192 -8.11 0.32 10.63
N HIS A 193 -8.56 0.84 11.78
CA HIS A 193 -9.60 1.87 11.89
C HIS A 193 -10.88 1.52 11.13
N SER A 194 -11.30 0.25 11.24
CA SER A 194 -12.46 -0.25 10.51
C SER A 194 -13.16 -1.37 11.25
N SER A 195 -14.46 -1.44 11.05
CA SER A 195 -15.27 -2.60 11.43
C SER A 195 -15.42 -3.54 10.24
N HIS A 196 -15.04 -4.79 10.43
CA HIS A 196 -15.18 -5.85 9.44
C HIS A 196 -16.38 -6.76 9.75
N ALA A 197 -17.39 -6.24 10.46
CA ALA A 197 -18.58 -6.98 10.83
C ALA A 197 -19.37 -7.51 9.62
N LEU A 198 -19.40 -6.76 8.51
CA LEU A 198 -20.04 -7.16 7.25
C LEU A 198 -19.42 -8.40 6.61
N THR A 199 -18.18 -8.71 6.95
CA THR A 199 -17.38 -9.81 6.40
C THR A 199 -16.78 -10.65 7.54
N SER A 200 -17.51 -10.77 8.66
CA SER A 200 -17.06 -11.55 9.83
C SER A 200 -16.95 -13.05 9.54
N ASP A 201 -17.67 -13.51 8.52
CA ASP A 201 -17.64 -14.87 7.98
C ASP A 201 -16.53 -15.13 6.95
N VAL A 202 -15.76 -14.08 6.57
CA VAL A 202 -14.64 -14.18 5.64
C VAL A 202 -13.33 -14.08 6.42
N SER A 203 -12.48 -15.09 6.34
CA SER A 203 -11.18 -15.10 7.02
C SER A 203 -10.19 -14.12 6.38
N ILE A 204 -9.06 -13.84 7.05
CA ILE A 204 -8.02 -12.98 6.49
C ILE A 204 -7.33 -13.64 5.29
N GLU A 205 -7.18 -14.97 5.30
CA GLU A 205 -6.61 -15.74 4.19
C GLU A 205 -7.55 -15.75 2.97
N GLU A 206 -8.86 -15.82 3.19
CA GLU A 206 -9.83 -15.70 2.10
C GLU A 206 -9.80 -14.30 1.50
N THR A 207 -9.68 -13.28 2.33
CA THR A 207 -9.50 -11.88 1.88
C THR A 207 -8.21 -11.74 1.07
N ALA A 208 -7.12 -12.35 1.52
CA ALA A 208 -5.84 -12.35 0.83
C ALA A 208 -5.93 -13.04 -0.54
N ARG A 209 -6.53 -14.24 -0.60
CA ARG A 209 -6.75 -14.96 -1.86
C ARG A 209 -7.65 -14.18 -2.82
N ALA A 210 -8.66 -13.49 -2.31
CA ALA A 210 -9.50 -12.63 -3.13
C ALA A 210 -8.71 -11.46 -3.72
N ALA A 211 -7.87 -10.80 -2.94
CA ALA A 211 -7.05 -9.69 -3.43
C ALA A 211 -6.01 -10.15 -4.48
N GLU A 212 -5.37 -11.32 -4.29
CA GLU A 212 -4.52 -11.94 -5.30
C GLU A 212 -5.31 -12.28 -6.57
N PHE A 213 -6.50 -12.86 -6.44
CA PHE A 213 -7.37 -13.17 -7.58
C PHE A 213 -7.80 -11.92 -8.35
N PHE A 214 -8.01 -10.80 -7.66
CA PHE A 214 -8.30 -9.50 -8.23
C PHE A 214 -7.05 -8.72 -8.67
N LEU A 215 -5.89 -9.40 -8.78
CA LEU A 215 -4.64 -8.89 -9.37
C LEU A 215 -3.98 -7.74 -8.58
N SER A 216 -4.04 -7.77 -7.25
CA SER A 216 -3.17 -6.96 -6.41
C SER A 216 -1.70 -7.33 -6.69
N ASP A 217 -0.79 -6.35 -6.71
CA ASP A 217 0.66 -6.61 -6.87
C ASP A 217 1.32 -7.03 -5.53
N GLY A 218 0.66 -6.80 -4.38
CA GLY A 218 1.05 -7.28 -3.06
C GLY A 218 0.04 -6.89 -1.98
N LEU A 219 0.17 -7.48 -0.80
CA LEU A 219 -0.75 -7.31 0.32
C LEU A 219 -0.09 -6.61 1.49
N ILE A 220 -0.88 -5.87 2.27
CA ILE A 220 -0.44 -5.22 3.50
C ILE A 220 -1.32 -5.70 4.65
N VAL A 221 -0.69 -6.31 5.65
CA VAL A 221 -1.32 -6.70 6.92
C VAL A 221 -1.06 -5.61 7.95
N THR A 222 -2.09 -5.13 8.63
CA THR A 222 -1.98 -4.05 9.63
C THR A 222 -2.45 -4.54 11.01
N GLY A 223 -2.08 -3.81 12.08
CA GLY A 223 -2.71 -3.98 13.40
C GLY A 223 -4.09 -3.33 13.45
N ALA A 224 -4.68 -3.24 14.63
CA ALA A 224 -6.01 -2.68 14.84
C ALA A 224 -6.06 -1.13 14.70
N ALA A 225 -4.96 -0.44 15.00
CA ALA A 225 -4.85 1.02 14.97
C ALA A 225 -3.46 1.47 14.50
N THR A 226 -3.30 2.78 14.21
CA THR A 226 -2.00 3.36 13.86
C THR A 226 -1.00 3.15 14.99
N GLY A 227 0.16 2.55 14.67
CA GLY A 227 1.20 2.20 15.64
C GLY A 227 0.91 0.91 16.44
N ALA A 228 -0.30 0.35 16.37
CA ALA A 228 -0.58 -0.96 16.94
C ALA A 228 0.12 -2.07 16.14
N GLN A 229 0.66 -3.05 16.86
CA GLN A 229 1.37 -4.17 16.25
C GLN A 229 0.42 -5.06 15.47
N ALA A 230 0.81 -5.44 14.25
CA ALA A 230 0.16 -6.52 13.52
C ALA A 230 0.45 -7.87 14.21
N ASP A 231 -0.50 -8.81 14.13
CA ASP A 231 -0.28 -10.16 14.67
C ASP A 231 0.68 -10.94 13.75
N PRO A 232 1.83 -11.42 14.25
CA PRO A 232 2.74 -12.26 13.45
C PRO A 232 2.11 -13.59 12.99
N ARG A 233 1.02 -14.05 13.63
CA ARG A 233 0.28 -15.23 13.18
C ARG A 233 -0.50 -14.92 11.91
N GLU A 234 -1.23 -13.80 11.88
CA GLU A 234 -1.92 -13.35 10.67
C GLU A 234 -0.95 -13.15 9.49
N LEU A 235 0.25 -12.58 9.74
CA LEU A 235 1.29 -12.50 8.72
C LEU A 235 1.63 -13.87 8.12
N ARG A 236 1.85 -14.89 8.98
CA ARG A 236 2.17 -16.24 8.50
C ARG A 236 1.01 -16.88 7.74
N GLU A 237 -0.22 -16.77 8.25
CA GLU A 237 -1.43 -17.30 7.61
C GLU A 237 -1.63 -16.69 6.22
N VAL A 238 -1.52 -15.36 6.11
CA VAL A 238 -1.60 -14.64 4.83
C VAL A 238 -0.47 -15.07 3.90
N SER A 239 0.78 -15.08 4.37
CA SER A 239 1.94 -15.43 3.54
C SER A 239 1.90 -16.86 3.01
N GLN A 240 1.25 -17.79 3.75
CA GLN A 240 1.05 -19.16 3.30
C GLN A 240 -0.14 -19.31 2.33
N SER A 241 -1.07 -18.36 2.33
CA SER A 241 -2.31 -18.43 1.55
C SER A 241 -2.19 -17.84 0.14
N VAL A 242 -1.17 -17.00 -0.13
CA VAL A 242 -0.96 -16.31 -1.41
C VAL A 242 0.47 -16.47 -1.91
N ARG A 243 0.72 -16.08 -3.16
CA ARG A 243 2.02 -16.14 -3.82
C ARG A 243 2.61 -14.78 -4.17
N ILE A 244 1.86 -13.71 -3.91
CA ILE A 244 2.30 -12.32 -4.10
C ILE A 244 2.98 -11.78 -2.83
N PRO A 245 3.77 -10.70 -2.91
CA PRO A 245 4.43 -10.12 -1.74
C PRO A 245 3.46 -9.76 -0.62
N VAL A 246 3.85 -10.04 0.63
CA VAL A 246 3.11 -9.66 1.83
C VAL A 246 3.96 -8.73 2.67
N LEU A 247 3.41 -7.56 3.02
CA LEU A 247 4.06 -6.52 3.81
C LEU A 247 3.35 -6.35 5.14
N ILE A 248 4.07 -5.83 6.14
CA ILE A 248 3.50 -5.35 7.40
C ILE A 248 3.35 -3.83 7.33
N GLY A 249 2.15 -3.32 7.63
CA GLY A 249 1.79 -1.91 7.47
C GLY A 249 1.66 -1.12 8.77
N SER A 250 1.93 -1.69 9.95
CA SER A 250 1.86 -0.95 11.21
C SER A 250 2.58 -1.62 12.38
N GLY A 251 2.96 -0.82 13.38
CA GLY A 251 3.44 -1.26 14.68
C GLY A 251 4.81 -1.92 14.71
N VAL A 252 5.59 -1.81 13.63
CA VAL A 252 6.97 -2.30 13.60
C VAL A 252 7.86 -1.32 14.34
N THR A 253 8.69 -1.84 15.26
CA THR A 253 9.64 -1.08 16.07
C THR A 253 11.01 -1.75 16.05
N TYR A 254 12.02 -1.04 16.56
CA TYR A 254 13.37 -1.60 16.75
C TYR A 254 13.35 -2.90 17.59
N ASP A 255 12.45 -2.99 18.58
CA ASP A 255 12.42 -4.10 19.54
C ASP A 255 11.66 -5.32 19.03
N ASN A 256 10.74 -5.15 18.05
CA ASN A 256 9.91 -6.25 17.57
C ASN A 256 10.18 -6.69 16.11
N ILE A 257 11.11 -6.05 15.42
CA ILE A 257 11.41 -6.26 14.00
C ILE A 257 11.64 -7.74 13.65
N GLU A 258 12.26 -8.50 14.54
CA GLU A 258 12.57 -9.92 14.31
C GLU A 258 11.34 -10.80 14.16
N ARG A 259 10.19 -10.35 14.67
CA ARG A 259 8.91 -11.06 14.54
C ARG A 259 8.33 -11.02 13.14
N TYR A 260 8.83 -10.10 12.29
CA TYR A 260 8.29 -9.80 10.96
C TYR A 260 9.27 -10.08 9.81
N LEU A 261 10.36 -10.81 10.06
CA LEU A 261 11.35 -11.14 9.03
C LEU A 261 10.80 -12.03 7.91
N ASP A 262 9.68 -12.71 8.15
CA ASP A 262 8.97 -13.48 7.14
C ASP A 262 8.25 -12.58 6.11
N ALA A 263 7.95 -11.32 6.45
CA ALA A 263 7.38 -10.35 5.52
C ALA A 263 8.37 -9.96 4.42
N HIS A 264 7.87 -9.71 3.23
CA HIS A 264 8.66 -9.15 2.13
C HIS A 264 9.07 -7.70 2.42
N GLY A 265 8.20 -6.94 3.10
CA GLY A 265 8.48 -5.56 3.48
C GLY A 265 7.79 -5.13 4.77
N MET A 266 8.30 -4.05 5.36
CA MET A 266 7.81 -3.42 6.58
C MET A 266 7.62 -1.93 6.31
N ILE A 267 6.38 -1.44 6.45
CA ILE A 267 6.06 -0.02 6.38
C ILE A 267 6.15 0.53 7.80
N VAL A 268 7.08 1.45 8.03
CA VAL A 268 7.40 1.99 9.35
C VAL A 268 7.13 3.49 9.36
N GLY A 269 6.13 3.92 10.13
CA GLY A 269 5.76 5.32 10.30
C GLY A 269 6.13 5.85 11.69
N SER A 270 5.24 5.69 12.67
CA SER A 270 5.37 6.28 14.01
C SER A 270 6.69 6.00 14.70
N HIS A 271 7.27 4.80 14.51
CA HIS A 271 8.54 4.45 15.14
C HIS A 271 9.71 5.36 14.68
N PHE A 272 9.65 5.88 13.47
CA PHE A 272 10.67 6.78 12.92
C PHE A 272 10.47 8.25 13.28
N LYS A 273 9.36 8.57 13.96
CA LYS A 273 9.05 9.94 14.37
C LYS A 273 9.58 10.24 15.77
N GLU A 274 9.83 11.51 16.05
CA GLU A 274 10.13 12.01 17.39
C GLU A 274 9.03 11.55 18.37
N GLY A 275 9.39 11.17 19.60
CA GLY A 275 8.44 10.65 20.56
C GLY A 275 7.71 9.34 20.17
N GLY A 276 7.83 8.87 18.93
CA GLY A 276 7.09 7.71 18.43
C GLY A 276 5.65 7.98 18.04
N HIS A 277 5.28 9.25 17.87
CA HIS A 277 3.94 9.67 17.47
C HIS A 277 3.91 10.04 15.97
N TRP A 278 2.88 9.59 15.27
CA TRP A 278 2.77 9.72 13.80
C TRP A 278 2.79 11.17 13.29
N ALA A 279 2.33 12.13 14.09
CA ALA A 279 2.21 13.54 13.69
C ALA A 279 3.52 14.34 13.85
N ASP A 280 4.49 13.77 14.59
CA ASP A 280 5.77 14.41 14.85
C ASP A 280 6.71 14.34 13.65
N ALA A 281 7.82 15.09 13.71
CA ALA A 281 8.85 15.08 12.70
C ALA A 281 9.61 13.74 12.66
N VAL A 282 10.25 13.45 11.53
CA VAL A 282 11.16 12.29 11.42
C VAL A 282 12.40 12.52 12.28
N ASP A 283 12.73 11.52 13.09
CA ASP A 283 13.97 11.45 13.85
C ASP A 283 15.02 10.64 13.05
N PRO A 284 16.02 11.28 12.44
CA PRO A 284 17.00 10.61 11.59
C PRO A 284 17.84 9.58 12.36
N GLU A 285 18.08 9.78 13.66
CA GLU A 285 18.86 8.84 14.47
C GLU A 285 18.08 7.55 14.75
N ARG A 286 16.75 7.65 14.96
CA ARG A 286 15.88 6.46 15.04
C ARG A 286 15.90 5.66 13.73
N VAL A 287 15.82 6.34 12.59
CA VAL A 287 15.89 5.68 11.28
C VAL A 287 17.24 4.99 11.08
N LYS A 288 18.36 5.68 11.33
CA LYS A 288 19.72 5.12 11.20
C LYS A 288 19.93 3.91 12.10
N ARG A 289 19.50 4.00 13.36
CA ARG A 289 19.59 2.88 14.33
C ARG A 289 18.81 1.67 13.85
N PHE A 290 17.57 1.88 13.38
CA PHE A 290 16.71 0.81 12.85
C PHE A 290 17.35 0.17 11.61
N MET A 291 17.82 0.97 10.65
CA MET A 291 18.48 0.47 9.44
C MET A 291 19.83 -0.19 9.74
N GLY A 292 20.50 0.18 10.83
CA GLY A 292 21.66 -0.54 11.37
C GLY A 292 21.31 -1.98 11.73
N LYS A 293 20.25 -2.19 12.54
CA LYS A 293 19.76 -3.52 12.90
C LYS A 293 19.30 -4.33 11.67
N ILE A 294 18.61 -3.69 10.73
CA ILE A 294 18.21 -4.33 9.46
C ILE A 294 19.43 -4.82 8.67
N ARG A 295 20.50 -4.03 8.57
CA ARG A 295 21.73 -4.46 7.87
C ARG A 295 22.33 -5.72 8.50
N ASP A 296 22.30 -5.82 9.82
CA ASP A 296 22.81 -7.02 10.52
C ASP A 296 21.91 -8.25 10.30
N LEU A 297 20.60 -8.05 10.28
CA LEU A 297 19.62 -9.13 10.01
C LEU A 297 19.59 -9.57 8.53
N ARG A 298 20.20 -8.81 7.62
CA ARG A 298 20.31 -9.14 6.18
C ARG A 298 21.59 -9.96 5.85
N LYS A 299 22.51 -10.12 6.81
CA LYS A 299 23.73 -10.94 6.66
C LYS A 299 23.40 -12.42 6.82
#